data_bd756483409e652a74055f8fe433deaf
#
_entry.id   bd756483409e652a74055f8fe433deaf
#
_cell.length_a   1.000
_cell.length_b   1.000
_cell.length_c   1.000
_cell.angle_alpha   90.00
_cell.angle_beta   90.00
_cell.angle_gamma   90.00
#
_symmetry.space_group_name_H-M   'P 1'
#
loop_
_entity.id
_entity.type
_entity.pdbx_description
1 polymer ?
#
loop_
_entity_poly.entity_id
_entity_poly.type
_entity_poly.pdbx_seq_one_letter_code
_entity_poly.pdbx_strand_id
1 'polypeptide(L)'
;MLALIPLFPFLGFLVNSTMGRRLPKSVSGGVASLAMIAAFAVAATSVWQLAGMPVESRAIEQTLYTWIASGDFVLNLTFRVDPLSALMILVITGIGSLIHIYSTAYMHDETDAEFARYFSYLNLFASFMLVLVLGASFLVLFVGWEGVGLCSYLLIGFYYHKKSASDAGKKAFIVNRVGDYAFILGTLLIAVRFGTLDFQRVASAVAPMPVEASFGVLSLATLLL
;
A
#
# COMPACT_ATOMS: atom_id res chain seq x y z
N MET A 1 -16.82 1.95 1.00
CA MET A 1 -16.36 1.71 2.37
C MET A 1 -14.88 1.36 2.42
N LEU A 2 -14.38 0.44 1.58
CA LEU A 2 -12.97 0.03 1.57
C LEU A 2 -11.99 1.18 1.33
N ALA A 3 -12.36 2.16 0.50
CA ALA A 3 -11.53 3.34 0.25
C ALA A 3 -11.21 4.18 1.50
N LEU A 4 -12.06 4.10 2.55
CA LEU A 4 -11.82 4.81 3.80
C LEU A 4 -10.60 4.25 4.56
N ILE A 5 -10.28 2.97 4.35
CA ILE A 5 -9.15 2.31 5.06
C ILE A 5 -7.82 3.02 4.74
N PRO A 6 -7.39 3.19 3.47
CA PRO A 6 -6.19 3.95 3.15
C PRO A 6 -6.38 5.47 3.24
N LEU A 7 -7.62 5.98 3.13
CA LEU A 7 -7.91 7.40 3.16
C LEU A 7 -7.63 8.03 4.53
N PHE A 8 -7.97 7.37 5.63
CA PHE A 8 -7.74 7.93 6.97
C PHE A 8 -6.25 8.20 7.26
N PRO A 9 -5.31 7.25 7.07
CA PRO A 9 -3.90 7.56 7.20
C PRO A 9 -3.43 8.63 6.23
N PHE A 10 -3.96 8.66 4.99
CA PHE A 10 -3.65 9.71 4.04
C PHE A 10 -4.07 11.10 4.53
N LEU A 11 -5.24 11.23 5.15
CA LEU A 11 -5.67 12.48 5.78
C LEU A 11 -4.76 12.87 6.95
N GLY A 12 -4.35 11.90 7.78
CA GLY A 12 -3.35 12.10 8.83
C GLY A 12 -2.02 12.63 8.27
N PHE A 13 -1.55 12.07 7.15
CA PHE A 13 -0.40 12.59 6.41
C PHE A 13 -0.62 14.03 5.95
N LEU A 14 -1.74 14.36 5.31
CA LEU A 14 -2.02 15.71 4.81
C LEU A 14 -2.02 16.74 5.93
N VAL A 15 -2.67 16.46 7.06
CA VAL A 15 -2.70 17.37 8.20
C VAL A 15 -1.29 17.60 8.75
N ASN A 16 -0.53 16.54 9.00
CA ASN A 16 0.81 16.66 9.57
C ASN A 16 1.82 17.28 8.59
N SER A 17 1.71 17.04 7.30
CA SER A 17 2.61 17.62 6.29
C SER A 17 2.36 19.11 6.07
N THR A 18 1.10 19.56 6.14
CA THR A 18 0.74 20.96 5.87
C THR A 18 0.76 21.83 7.11
N MET A 19 0.25 21.33 8.22
CA MET A 19 0.04 22.09 9.46
C MET A 19 0.96 21.66 10.60
N GLY A 20 1.63 20.52 10.51
CA GLY A 20 2.35 19.87 11.61
C GLY A 20 3.42 20.77 12.26
N ARG A 21 4.10 21.64 11.49
CA ARG A 21 5.07 22.61 12.03
C ARG A 21 4.46 23.65 12.97
N ARG A 22 3.15 23.86 12.92
CA ARG A 22 2.41 24.82 13.74
C ARG A 22 1.64 24.16 14.88
N LEU A 23 1.55 22.84 14.87
CA LEU A 23 0.82 22.06 15.86
C LEU A 23 1.76 21.60 16.97
N PRO A 24 1.33 21.59 18.24
CA PRO A 24 2.09 20.95 19.30
C PRO A 24 2.19 19.45 19.06
N LYS A 25 3.26 18.81 19.54
CA LYS A 25 3.54 17.38 19.38
C LYS A 25 2.34 16.50 19.77
N SER A 26 1.66 16.84 20.86
CA SER A 26 0.49 16.09 21.33
C SER A 26 -0.64 16.04 20.30
N VAL A 27 -0.90 17.16 19.60
CA VAL A 27 -1.92 17.23 18.55
C VAL A 27 -1.45 16.51 17.29
N SER A 28 -0.21 16.73 16.85
CA SER A 28 0.35 16.07 15.68
C SER A 28 0.37 14.53 15.82
N GLY A 29 0.89 14.02 16.94
CA GLY A 29 0.88 12.60 17.25
C GLY A 29 -0.53 12.04 17.48
N GLY A 30 -1.41 12.82 18.10
CA GLY A 30 -2.82 12.47 18.30
C GLY A 30 -3.57 12.30 16.99
N VAL A 31 -3.46 13.24 16.05
CA VAL A 31 -4.06 13.17 14.71
C VAL A 31 -3.55 11.94 13.95
N ALA A 32 -2.24 11.71 13.96
CA ALA A 32 -1.65 10.56 13.29
C ALA A 32 -2.16 9.22 13.84
N SER A 33 -2.19 9.08 15.17
CA SER A 33 -2.67 7.86 15.83
C SER A 33 -4.17 7.65 15.65
N LEU A 34 -4.98 8.71 15.76
CA LEU A 34 -6.43 8.63 15.54
C LEU A 34 -6.77 8.25 14.10
N ALA A 35 -6.02 8.74 13.12
CA ALA A 35 -6.19 8.35 11.72
C ALA A 35 -5.97 6.84 11.51
N MET A 36 -4.96 6.25 12.17
CA MET A 36 -4.71 4.81 12.12
C MET A 36 -5.78 4.01 12.87
N ILE A 37 -6.21 4.47 14.03
CA ILE A 37 -7.30 3.82 14.80
C ILE A 37 -8.61 3.85 14.01
N ALA A 38 -8.92 4.95 13.34
CA ALA A 38 -10.10 5.05 12.47
C ALA A 38 -10.01 4.06 11.29
N ALA A 39 -8.83 3.95 10.66
CA ALA A 39 -8.58 2.96 9.62
C ALA A 39 -8.76 1.53 10.14
N PHE A 40 -8.28 1.23 11.36
CA PHE A 40 -8.46 -0.07 12.00
C PHE A 40 -9.94 -0.38 12.27
N ALA A 41 -10.72 0.59 12.74
CA ALA A 41 -12.15 0.40 12.98
C ALA A 41 -12.90 0.03 11.67
N VAL A 42 -12.59 0.71 10.56
CA VAL A 42 -13.18 0.39 9.25
C VAL A 42 -12.67 -0.96 8.73
N ALA A 43 -11.40 -1.28 8.90
CA ALA A 43 -10.84 -2.57 8.53
C ALA A 43 -11.52 -3.71 9.32
N ALA A 44 -11.66 -3.58 10.64
CA ALA A 44 -12.31 -4.56 11.49
C ALA A 44 -13.79 -4.79 11.10
N THR A 45 -14.54 -3.73 10.82
CA THR A 45 -15.93 -3.86 10.32
C THR A 45 -16.01 -4.54 8.97
N SER A 46 -15.06 -4.26 8.05
CA SER A 46 -14.99 -4.91 6.73
C SER A 46 -14.68 -6.41 6.87
N VAL A 47 -13.76 -6.76 7.76
CA VAL A 47 -13.41 -8.17 8.05
C VAL A 47 -14.57 -8.90 8.73
N TRP A 48 -15.29 -8.24 9.64
CA TRP A 48 -16.49 -8.79 10.26
C TRP A 48 -17.57 -9.12 9.22
N GLN A 49 -17.81 -8.21 8.27
CA GLN A 49 -18.74 -8.45 7.16
C GLN A 49 -18.27 -9.63 6.30
N LEU A 50 -16.97 -9.68 5.96
CA LEU A 50 -16.40 -10.78 5.17
C LEU A 50 -16.55 -12.13 5.89
N ALA A 51 -16.36 -12.18 7.20
CA ALA A 51 -16.50 -13.40 7.99
C ALA A 51 -17.93 -13.97 7.98
N GLY A 52 -18.94 -13.11 7.86
CA GLY A 52 -20.34 -13.49 7.72
C GLY A 52 -20.73 -14.02 6.34
N MET A 53 -19.85 -13.93 5.32
CA MET A 53 -20.13 -14.39 3.96
C MET A 53 -19.85 -15.88 3.79
N PRO A 54 -20.56 -16.59 2.87
CA PRO A 54 -20.26 -17.97 2.52
C PRO A 54 -18.81 -18.14 2.06
N VAL A 55 -18.18 -19.27 2.40
CA VAL A 55 -16.73 -19.51 2.13
C VAL A 55 -16.39 -19.38 0.64
N GLU A 56 -17.30 -19.82 -0.23
CA GLU A 56 -17.12 -19.83 -1.69
C GLU A 56 -17.13 -18.43 -2.34
N SER A 57 -17.73 -17.43 -1.67
CA SER A 57 -17.89 -16.06 -2.19
C SER A 57 -17.29 -14.99 -1.29
N ARG A 58 -16.32 -15.34 -0.42
CA ARG A 58 -15.69 -14.43 0.52
C ARG A 58 -14.77 -13.43 -0.18
N ALA A 59 -15.37 -12.43 -0.77
CA ALA A 59 -14.65 -11.27 -1.29
C ALA A 59 -15.58 -10.04 -1.31
N ILE A 60 -15.07 -8.90 -0.89
CA ILE A 60 -15.75 -7.60 -0.96
C ILE A 60 -14.96 -6.74 -1.92
N GLU A 61 -15.58 -6.28 -3.00
CA GLU A 61 -14.97 -5.42 -3.99
C GLU A 61 -15.63 -4.03 -4.00
N GLN A 62 -14.81 -3.01 -4.19
CA GLN A 62 -15.26 -1.64 -4.38
C GLN A 62 -14.48 -1.00 -5.52
N THR A 63 -15.14 -0.82 -6.67
CA THR A 63 -14.60 -0.03 -7.76
C THR A 63 -14.85 1.45 -7.48
N LEU A 64 -13.80 2.25 -7.54
CA LEU A 64 -13.86 3.69 -7.31
C LEU A 64 -14.14 4.44 -8.61
N TYR A 65 -13.32 4.20 -9.62
CA TYR A 65 -13.50 4.77 -10.96
C TYR A 65 -12.70 3.98 -12.01
N THR A 66 -13.03 4.19 -13.27
CA THR A 66 -12.24 3.68 -14.40
C THR A 66 -11.04 4.57 -14.62
N TRP A 67 -9.82 4.01 -14.44
CA TRP A 67 -8.58 4.77 -14.55
C TRP A 67 -8.07 4.86 -15.98
N ILE A 68 -8.00 3.74 -16.67
CA ILE A 68 -7.53 3.66 -18.05
C ILE A 68 -8.60 2.96 -18.88
N ALA A 69 -9.01 3.56 -19.99
CA ALA A 69 -9.88 2.97 -21.00
C ALA A 69 -9.30 3.26 -22.38
N SER A 70 -8.88 2.21 -23.09
CA SER A 70 -8.32 2.31 -24.45
C SER A 70 -8.76 1.11 -25.26
N GLY A 71 -9.73 1.29 -26.16
CA GLY A 71 -10.36 0.18 -26.89
C GLY A 71 -10.93 -0.86 -25.91
N ASP A 72 -10.55 -2.10 -26.08
CA ASP A 72 -11.01 -3.21 -25.22
C ASP A 72 -10.26 -3.30 -23.88
N PHE A 73 -9.15 -2.57 -23.74
CA PHE A 73 -8.39 -2.55 -22.48
C PHE A 73 -9.00 -1.56 -21.50
N VAL A 74 -9.58 -2.08 -20.42
CA VAL A 74 -10.18 -1.29 -19.33
C VAL A 74 -9.53 -1.66 -18.02
N LEU A 75 -9.00 -0.67 -17.33
CA LEU A 75 -8.43 -0.79 -15.99
C LEU A 75 -9.20 0.09 -15.02
N ASN A 76 -9.77 -0.52 -14.00
CA ASN A 76 -10.46 0.15 -12.92
C ASN A 76 -9.56 0.28 -11.69
N LEU A 77 -9.68 1.39 -10.97
CA LEU A 77 -9.15 1.47 -9.62
C LEU A 77 -10.17 0.79 -8.69
N THR A 78 -9.87 -0.45 -8.34
CA THR A 78 -10.72 -1.32 -7.53
C THR A 78 -9.95 -1.78 -6.30
N PHE A 79 -10.58 -1.69 -5.14
CA PHE A 79 -10.11 -2.30 -3.91
C PHE A 79 -10.89 -3.58 -3.64
N ARG A 80 -10.17 -4.61 -3.18
CA ARG A 80 -10.70 -5.91 -2.85
C ARG A 80 -10.21 -6.37 -1.48
N VAL A 81 -11.13 -6.92 -0.71
CA VAL A 81 -10.82 -7.64 0.54
C VAL A 81 -11.24 -9.08 0.37
N ASP A 82 -10.28 -9.97 0.46
CA ASP A 82 -10.41 -11.42 0.53
C ASP A 82 -9.84 -11.94 1.86
N PRO A 83 -9.87 -13.23 2.18
CA PRO A 83 -9.36 -13.74 3.45
C PRO A 83 -7.88 -13.41 3.72
N LEU A 84 -7.03 -13.36 2.69
CA LEU A 84 -5.62 -13.01 2.83
C LEU A 84 -5.43 -11.53 3.12
N SER A 85 -6.03 -10.67 2.30
CA SER A 85 -5.95 -9.22 2.49
C SER A 85 -6.66 -8.78 3.78
N ALA A 86 -7.72 -9.49 4.21
CA ALA A 86 -8.38 -9.26 5.50
C ALA A 86 -7.42 -9.42 6.69
N LEU A 87 -6.62 -10.50 6.70
CA LEU A 87 -5.58 -10.68 7.72
C LEU A 87 -4.56 -9.54 7.66
N MET A 88 -4.08 -9.22 6.47
CA MET A 88 -3.05 -8.19 6.29
C MET A 88 -3.52 -6.79 6.70
N ILE A 89 -4.75 -6.37 6.36
CA ILE A 89 -5.26 -5.06 6.77
C ILE A 89 -5.44 -4.96 8.29
N LEU A 90 -5.82 -6.03 8.97
CA LEU A 90 -5.89 -6.05 10.45
C LEU A 90 -4.51 -5.89 11.08
N VAL A 91 -3.50 -6.59 10.55
CA VAL A 91 -2.11 -6.47 11.02
C VAL A 91 -1.59 -5.04 10.79
N ILE A 92 -1.72 -4.52 9.56
CA ILE A 92 -1.21 -3.19 9.21
C ILE A 92 -1.88 -2.10 10.05
N THR A 93 -3.20 -2.13 10.16
CA THR A 93 -3.93 -1.08 10.88
C THR A 93 -3.86 -1.26 12.39
N GLY A 94 -3.96 -2.50 12.91
CA GLY A 94 -3.93 -2.79 14.34
C GLY A 94 -2.54 -2.57 14.94
N ILE A 95 -1.52 -3.28 14.45
CA ILE A 95 -0.14 -3.10 14.93
C ILE A 95 0.36 -1.71 14.56
N GLY A 96 0.01 -1.19 13.37
CA GLY A 96 0.32 0.17 12.96
C GLY A 96 -0.22 1.22 13.92
N SER A 97 -1.43 1.05 14.46
CA SER A 97 -1.99 1.94 15.51
C SER A 97 -1.15 1.92 16.78
N LEU A 98 -0.72 0.73 17.21
CA LEU A 98 0.16 0.60 18.39
C LEU A 98 1.53 1.25 18.16
N ILE A 99 2.09 1.08 16.95
CA ILE A 99 3.35 1.73 16.56
C ILE A 99 3.21 3.25 16.59
N HIS A 100 2.11 3.81 16.08
CA HIS A 100 1.86 5.25 16.12
C HIS A 100 1.79 5.78 17.55
N ILE A 101 1.07 5.08 18.43
CA ILE A 101 0.99 5.44 19.85
C ILE A 101 2.38 5.37 20.51
N TYR A 102 3.11 4.27 20.32
CA TYR A 102 4.47 4.10 20.83
C TYR A 102 5.42 5.21 20.34
N SER A 103 5.32 5.56 19.06
CA SER A 103 6.19 6.56 18.42
C SER A 103 5.99 7.96 19.00
N THR A 104 4.85 8.26 19.63
CA THR A 104 4.65 9.57 20.30
C THR A 104 5.63 9.78 21.46
N ALA A 105 5.93 8.72 22.20
CA ALA A 105 6.94 8.75 23.27
C ALA A 105 8.36 8.64 22.69
N TYR A 106 8.55 7.75 21.69
CA TYR A 106 9.86 7.48 21.08
C TYR A 106 10.48 8.72 20.43
N MET A 107 9.68 9.54 19.75
CA MET A 107 10.12 10.74 19.02
C MET A 107 9.97 12.03 19.85
N HIS A 108 9.69 11.93 21.14
CA HIS A 108 9.37 13.08 21.98
C HIS A 108 10.51 14.12 22.08
N ASP A 109 11.77 13.66 22.01
CA ASP A 109 12.94 14.53 22.17
C ASP A 109 13.29 15.32 20.90
N GLU A 110 12.70 14.97 19.75
CA GLU A 110 12.92 15.66 18.48
C GLU A 110 12.22 17.03 18.46
N THR A 111 12.62 17.91 17.55
CA THR A 111 11.92 19.21 17.36
C THR A 111 10.49 19.01 16.86
N ASP A 112 9.60 19.99 17.07
CA ASP A 112 8.19 19.91 16.62
C ASP A 112 8.08 19.67 15.12
N ALA A 113 8.98 20.27 14.33
CA ALA A 113 9.02 20.09 12.89
C ALA A 113 9.46 18.66 12.46
N GLU A 114 10.43 18.09 13.16
CA GLU A 114 10.90 16.72 12.92
C GLU A 114 9.88 15.70 13.36
N PHE A 115 9.27 15.92 14.52
CA PHE A 115 8.18 15.10 15.00
C PHE A 115 7.01 15.03 14.01
N ALA A 116 6.53 16.18 13.53
CA ALA A 116 5.47 16.23 12.53
C ALA A 116 5.86 15.58 11.20
N ARG A 117 7.13 15.75 10.76
CA ARG A 117 7.67 15.11 9.56
C ARG A 117 7.70 13.59 9.69
N TYR A 118 8.12 13.07 10.84
CA TYR A 118 8.11 11.64 11.10
C TYR A 118 6.70 11.04 11.00
N PHE A 119 5.72 11.64 11.69
CA PHE A 119 4.34 11.17 11.64
C PHE A 119 3.69 11.34 10.27
N SER A 120 4.08 12.36 9.50
CA SER A 120 3.67 12.48 8.10
C SER A 120 4.15 11.27 7.28
N TYR A 121 5.43 10.93 7.37
CA TYR A 121 5.99 9.81 6.63
C TYR A 121 5.40 8.46 7.06
N LEU A 122 5.17 8.29 8.36
CA LEU A 122 4.60 7.06 8.91
C LEU A 122 3.15 6.85 8.46
N ASN A 123 2.33 7.89 8.48
CA ASN A 123 0.96 7.85 7.96
C ASN A 123 0.91 7.64 6.45
N LEU A 124 1.79 8.28 5.69
CA LEU A 124 1.88 8.08 4.25
C LEU A 124 2.27 6.64 3.90
N PHE A 125 3.24 6.08 4.64
CA PHE A 125 3.64 4.68 4.52
C PHE A 125 2.45 3.74 4.76
N ALA A 126 1.72 3.94 5.85
CA ALA A 126 0.55 3.13 6.16
C ALA A 126 -0.53 3.23 5.07
N SER A 127 -0.78 4.41 4.53
CA SER A 127 -1.73 4.61 3.44
C SER A 127 -1.34 3.83 2.18
N PHE A 128 -0.09 3.95 1.71
CA PHE A 128 0.38 3.21 0.54
C PHE A 128 0.44 1.69 0.77
N MET A 129 0.80 1.25 1.98
CA MET A 129 0.77 -0.17 2.32
C MET A 129 -0.66 -0.73 2.25
N LEU A 130 -1.65 0.05 2.66
CA LEU A 130 -3.06 -0.33 2.56
C LEU A 130 -3.56 -0.32 1.10
N VAL A 131 -3.11 0.64 0.27
CA VAL A 131 -3.39 0.63 -1.17
C VAL A 131 -2.80 -0.61 -1.83
N LEU A 132 -1.57 -0.99 -1.46
CA LEU A 132 -0.89 -2.18 -1.96
C LEU A 132 -1.69 -3.45 -1.67
N VAL A 133 -2.09 -3.64 -0.42
CA VAL A 133 -2.78 -4.87 0.04
C VAL A 133 -4.22 -4.96 -0.47
N LEU A 134 -4.89 -3.81 -0.65
CA LEU A 134 -6.27 -3.75 -1.13
C LEU A 134 -6.37 -3.73 -2.65
N GLY A 135 -5.29 -3.51 -3.38
CA GLY A 135 -5.31 -3.41 -4.84
C GLY A 135 -5.81 -4.68 -5.51
N ALA A 136 -6.84 -4.57 -6.37
CA ALA A 136 -7.42 -5.69 -7.11
C ALA A 136 -6.69 -5.98 -8.44
N SER A 137 -5.69 -5.18 -8.81
CA SER A 137 -4.94 -5.30 -10.06
C SER A 137 -3.45 -5.08 -9.86
N PHE A 138 -2.65 -5.63 -10.77
CA PHE A 138 -1.18 -5.43 -10.77
C PHE A 138 -0.78 -3.97 -10.77
N LEU A 139 -1.51 -3.09 -11.46
CA LEU A 139 -1.16 -1.68 -11.51
C LEU A 139 -1.49 -0.96 -10.20
N VAL A 140 -2.64 -1.23 -9.57
CA VAL A 140 -2.99 -0.65 -8.26
C VAL A 140 -2.02 -1.13 -7.18
N LEU A 141 -1.67 -2.42 -7.18
CA LEU A 141 -0.64 -2.98 -6.32
C LEU A 141 0.69 -2.26 -6.52
N PHE A 142 1.11 -2.04 -7.79
CA PHE A 142 2.36 -1.37 -8.11
C PHE A 142 2.40 0.09 -7.61
N VAL A 143 1.29 0.83 -7.69
CA VAL A 143 1.21 2.19 -7.11
C VAL A 143 1.45 2.17 -5.59
N GLY A 144 0.84 1.21 -4.89
CA GLY A 144 1.10 1.00 -3.47
C GLY A 144 2.56 0.64 -3.20
N TRP A 145 3.14 -0.24 -4.01
CA TRP A 145 4.53 -0.69 -3.93
C TRP A 145 5.53 0.47 -4.08
N GLU A 146 5.37 1.28 -5.10
CA GLU A 146 6.19 2.48 -5.32
C GLU A 146 6.06 3.50 -4.19
N GLY A 147 4.84 3.69 -3.68
CA GLY A 147 4.59 4.58 -2.56
C GLY A 147 5.27 4.11 -1.26
N VAL A 148 5.23 2.80 -0.97
CA VAL A 148 5.95 2.20 0.16
C VAL A 148 7.46 2.34 0.00
N GLY A 149 7.99 2.14 -1.22
CA GLY A 149 9.40 2.34 -1.55
C GLY A 149 9.86 3.77 -1.29
N LEU A 150 9.07 4.75 -1.71
CA LEU A 150 9.32 6.17 -1.42
C LEU A 150 9.32 6.46 0.08
N CYS A 151 8.32 5.97 0.82
CA CYS A 151 8.22 6.19 2.26
C CYS A 151 9.36 5.51 3.02
N SER A 152 9.80 4.33 2.57
CA SER A 152 10.97 3.64 3.10
C SER A 152 12.23 4.51 2.95
N TYR A 153 12.47 5.08 1.77
CA TYR A 153 13.55 6.04 1.55
C TYR A 153 13.50 7.22 2.53
N LEU A 154 12.31 7.83 2.69
CA LEU A 154 12.12 8.99 3.57
C LEU A 154 12.33 8.65 5.05
N LEU A 155 11.92 7.45 5.49
CA LEU A 155 12.07 7.01 6.88
C LEU A 155 13.49 6.55 7.19
N ILE A 156 14.16 5.80 6.30
CA ILE A 156 15.57 5.39 6.46
C ILE A 156 16.47 6.62 6.46
N GLY A 157 16.20 7.57 5.55
CA GLY A 157 16.91 8.84 5.42
C GLY A 157 16.42 9.92 6.39
N PHE A 158 15.64 9.60 7.42
CA PHE A 158 15.01 10.58 8.31
C PHE A 158 16.02 11.55 8.90
N TYR A 159 17.13 11.04 9.40
CA TYR A 159 18.27 11.84 9.90
C TYR A 159 19.23 12.21 8.77
N TYR A 160 18.75 12.89 7.74
CA TYR A 160 19.49 13.23 6.51
C TYR A 160 20.79 14.02 6.77
N HIS A 161 20.93 14.70 7.92
CA HIS A 161 22.17 15.34 8.34
C HIS A 161 23.29 14.35 8.60
N LYS A 162 22.97 13.08 8.94
CA LYS A 162 23.95 12.01 9.10
C LYS A 162 24.21 11.39 7.73
N LYS A 163 25.45 11.50 7.24
CA LYS A 163 25.85 10.93 5.94
C LYS A 163 25.49 9.45 5.81
N SER A 164 25.70 8.67 6.87
CA SER A 164 25.37 7.23 6.88
C SER A 164 23.86 6.97 6.65
N ALA A 165 22.97 7.76 7.24
CA ALA A 165 21.52 7.61 7.05
C ALA A 165 21.11 8.04 5.63
N SER A 166 21.65 9.15 5.12
CA SER A 166 21.40 9.60 3.75
C SER A 166 21.88 8.58 2.71
N ASP A 167 23.06 8.02 2.88
CA ASP A 167 23.61 7.00 1.97
C ASP A 167 22.83 5.68 2.06
N ALA A 168 22.38 5.28 3.26
CA ALA A 168 21.53 4.10 3.44
C ALA A 168 20.16 4.27 2.74
N GLY A 169 19.53 5.44 2.88
CA GLY A 169 18.27 5.74 2.19
C GLY A 169 18.42 5.68 0.67
N LYS A 170 19.46 6.32 0.11
CA LYS A 170 19.76 6.27 -1.33
C LYS A 170 19.98 4.84 -1.81
N LYS A 171 20.76 4.05 -1.05
CA LYS A 171 21.04 2.66 -1.39
C LYS A 171 19.75 1.84 -1.45
N ALA A 172 18.91 1.94 -0.42
CA ALA A 172 17.63 1.23 -0.37
C ALA A 172 16.74 1.59 -1.56
N PHE A 173 16.61 2.88 -1.88
CA PHE A 173 15.80 3.34 -3.00
C PHE A 173 16.31 2.82 -4.35
N ILE A 174 17.63 2.94 -4.63
CA ILE A 174 18.22 2.53 -5.91
C ILE A 174 18.10 1.00 -6.09
N VAL A 175 18.38 0.22 -5.05
CA VAL A 175 18.29 -1.25 -5.13
C VAL A 175 16.86 -1.71 -5.40
N ASN A 176 15.88 -1.14 -4.69
CA ASN A 176 14.47 -1.45 -4.95
C ASN A 176 14.06 -1.09 -6.37
N ARG A 177 14.54 0.05 -6.90
CA ARG A 177 14.22 0.51 -8.25
C ARG A 177 14.61 -0.49 -9.35
N VAL A 178 15.68 -1.26 -9.16
CA VAL A 178 16.06 -2.33 -10.09
C VAL A 178 14.98 -3.41 -10.15
N GLY A 179 14.43 -3.82 -8.99
CA GLY A 179 13.29 -4.75 -8.93
C GLY A 179 12.01 -4.18 -9.54
N ASP A 180 11.75 -2.88 -9.32
CA ASP A 180 10.57 -2.19 -9.85
C ASP A 180 10.52 -2.22 -11.39
N TYR A 181 11.68 -2.09 -12.07
CA TYR A 181 11.74 -2.24 -13.53
C TYR A 181 11.35 -3.64 -13.98
N ALA A 182 11.81 -4.69 -13.28
CA ALA A 182 11.44 -6.06 -13.59
C ALA A 182 9.93 -6.27 -13.40
N PHE A 183 9.38 -5.76 -12.30
CA PHE A 183 7.94 -5.82 -12.01
C PHE A 183 7.09 -5.14 -13.09
N ILE A 184 7.48 -3.95 -13.56
CA ILE A 184 6.79 -3.26 -14.66
C ILE A 184 6.81 -4.12 -15.92
N LEU A 185 7.96 -4.69 -16.29
CA LEU A 185 8.07 -5.53 -17.48
C LEU A 185 7.18 -6.78 -17.36
N GLY A 186 7.15 -7.45 -16.20
CA GLY A 186 6.24 -8.57 -15.94
C GLY A 186 4.77 -8.17 -16.08
N THR A 187 4.40 -7.04 -15.49
CA THR A 187 3.04 -6.48 -15.59
C THR A 187 2.65 -6.17 -17.04
N LEU A 188 3.56 -5.58 -17.85
CA LEU A 188 3.31 -5.32 -19.26
C LEU A 188 3.15 -6.61 -20.07
N LEU A 189 3.95 -7.65 -19.79
CA LEU A 189 3.79 -8.97 -20.43
C LEU A 189 2.41 -9.56 -20.15
N ILE A 190 1.92 -9.47 -18.90
CA ILE A 190 0.56 -9.90 -18.53
C ILE A 190 -0.49 -9.09 -19.29
N ALA A 191 -0.35 -7.76 -19.35
CA ALA A 191 -1.27 -6.90 -20.08
C ALA A 191 -1.37 -7.29 -21.57
N VAL A 192 -0.23 -7.49 -22.22
CA VAL A 192 -0.18 -7.90 -23.64
C VAL A 192 -0.75 -9.29 -23.86
N ARG A 193 -0.48 -10.23 -22.94
CA ARG A 193 -0.92 -11.63 -23.09
C ARG A 193 -2.39 -11.85 -22.82
N PHE A 194 -2.94 -11.16 -21.81
CA PHE A 194 -4.30 -11.38 -21.31
C PHE A 194 -5.27 -10.23 -21.59
N GLY A 195 -4.80 -9.09 -22.08
CA GLY A 195 -5.63 -7.89 -22.30
C GLY A 195 -6.21 -7.30 -21.00
N THR A 196 -5.71 -7.71 -19.83
CA THR A 196 -6.18 -7.27 -18.52
C THR A 196 -5.05 -7.33 -17.48
N LEU A 197 -5.17 -6.50 -16.44
CA LEU A 197 -4.30 -6.51 -15.26
C LEU A 197 -5.02 -6.88 -13.96
N ASP A 198 -6.31 -7.19 -14.05
CA ASP A 198 -7.12 -7.63 -12.91
C ASP A 198 -6.70 -9.04 -12.48
N PHE A 199 -6.43 -9.24 -11.19
CA PHE A 199 -5.93 -10.51 -10.65
C PHE A 199 -6.90 -11.67 -10.91
N GLN A 200 -8.21 -11.44 -10.75
CA GLN A 200 -9.19 -12.51 -10.90
C GLN A 200 -9.38 -12.91 -12.37
N ARG A 201 -9.37 -11.92 -13.26
CA ARG A 201 -9.46 -12.16 -14.70
C ARG A 201 -8.22 -12.91 -15.21
N VAL A 202 -7.03 -12.50 -14.77
CA VAL A 202 -5.78 -13.20 -15.11
C VAL A 202 -5.81 -14.63 -14.55
N ALA A 203 -6.17 -14.81 -13.28
CA ALA A 203 -6.25 -16.13 -12.66
C ALA A 203 -7.23 -17.05 -13.38
N SER A 204 -8.42 -16.57 -13.75
CA SER A 204 -9.42 -17.34 -14.50
C SER A 204 -8.97 -17.68 -15.92
N ALA A 205 -8.18 -16.81 -16.55
CA ALA A 205 -7.62 -17.05 -17.89
C ALA A 205 -6.47 -18.08 -17.86
N VAL A 206 -5.69 -18.11 -16.77
CA VAL A 206 -4.56 -19.05 -16.60
C VAL A 206 -5.04 -20.44 -16.16
N ALA A 207 -6.09 -20.54 -15.35
CA ALA A 207 -6.55 -21.81 -14.78
C ALA A 207 -6.78 -22.95 -15.78
N PRO A 208 -7.36 -22.74 -16.99
CA PRO A 208 -7.53 -23.78 -18.00
C PRO A 208 -6.29 -24.05 -18.85
N MET A 209 -5.20 -23.28 -18.69
CA MET A 209 -4.00 -23.44 -19.51
C MET A 209 -3.18 -24.66 -19.08
N PRO A 210 -2.59 -25.40 -20.03
CA PRO A 210 -1.67 -26.45 -19.68
C PRO A 210 -0.41 -25.88 -19.06
N VAL A 211 0.22 -26.67 -18.17
CA VAL A 211 1.53 -26.29 -17.61
C VAL A 211 2.54 -26.17 -18.76
N GLU A 212 3.30 -25.05 -18.80
CA GLU A 212 4.35 -24.85 -19.79
C GLU A 212 5.43 -25.92 -19.63
N ALA A 213 5.65 -26.72 -20.69
CA ALA A 213 6.67 -27.76 -20.71
C ALA A 213 8.11 -27.19 -20.86
N SER A 214 8.23 -25.92 -21.24
CA SER A 214 9.49 -25.18 -21.40
C SER A 214 9.31 -23.73 -20.95
N PHE A 215 10.41 -23.01 -20.82
CA PHE A 215 10.39 -21.59 -20.44
C PHE A 215 9.63 -20.77 -21.48
N GLY A 216 8.45 -20.28 -21.12
CA GLY A 216 7.55 -19.50 -21.97
C GLY A 216 7.25 -18.11 -21.42
N VAL A 217 6.27 -17.43 -22.03
CA VAL A 217 5.90 -16.04 -21.66
C VAL A 217 5.35 -15.98 -20.23
N LEU A 218 4.60 -16.99 -19.77
CA LEU A 218 4.08 -17.05 -18.40
C LEU A 218 5.22 -17.22 -17.39
N SER A 219 6.15 -18.14 -17.68
CA SER A 219 7.34 -18.34 -16.85
C SER A 219 8.18 -17.05 -16.76
N LEU A 220 8.36 -16.35 -17.88
CA LEU A 220 9.09 -15.07 -17.90
C LEU A 220 8.35 -14.00 -17.11
N ALA A 221 7.04 -13.84 -17.29
CA ALA A 221 6.25 -12.86 -16.56
C ALA A 221 6.31 -13.12 -15.04
N THR A 222 6.19 -14.39 -14.63
CA THR A 222 6.26 -14.79 -13.20
C THR A 222 7.66 -14.56 -12.61
N LEU A 223 8.72 -14.72 -13.41
CA LEU A 223 10.09 -14.47 -12.96
C LEU A 223 10.37 -12.96 -12.75
N LEU A 224 9.70 -12.10 -13.54
CA LEU A 224 9.87 -10.66 -13.48
C LEU A 224 9.01 -9.99 -12.39
N LEU A 225 7.91 -10.63 -11.97
CA LEU A 225 7.06 -10.19 -10.87
C LEU A 225 7.63 -10.58 -9.50
#